data_a9ce5e7fb9c1bb3c9447c50c23c580a5
#
_entry.id   a9ce5e7fb9c1bb3c9447c50c23c580a5
#
_cell.length_a   1.000
_cell.length_b   1.000
_cell.length_c   1.000
_cell.angle_alpha   90.00
_cell.angle_beta   90.00
_cell.angle_gamma   90.00
#
_symmetry.space_group_name_H-M   'P 1'
#
loop_
_entity.id
_entity.type
_entity.pdbx_description
1 polymer ?
#
loop_
_entity_poly.entity_id
_entity_poly.type
_entity_poly.pdbx_seq_one_letter_code
_entity_poly.pdbx_strand_id
1 'polypeptide(L)'
;GITVHVSAGRQILESVELPRVLAELIQERTGSLPVVRLADSGKARTEEEFEQYLQEKAPVVKFEAKETPPDFTIEGLALTNKPVKLFYGKQFKPTDTRRLNDLGDGGKVTVWGDVFATEVKGSRRKIYFTSITDYSGSVNLKVMGEEGADMSKWEGLKPGTTLIVRGNYMYDKYEHDFVIMPYDVLQVEREQRQDTAPDGEKRVELHLHTKSSSMVGFNDPGKIVRLAHRMGHRAIA
;
A
#
# COMPACT_ATOMS: atom_id res chain seq x y z
N GLY A 1 -32.35 16.41 31.20
CA GLY A 1 -31.06 15.87 31.54
C GLY A 1 -30.88 14.48 30.96
N ILE A 2 -29.69 14.11 30.64
CA ILE A 2 -29.33 12.80 30.10
C ILE A 2 -28.44 12.11 31.15
N THR A 3 -28.80 10.88 31.53
CA THR A 3 -28.00 10.07 32.43
C THR A 3 -27.31 8.96 31.61
N VAL A 4 -26.00 8.93 31.66
CA VAL A 4 -25.17 7.89 31.02
C VAL A 4 -24.74 6.91 32.10
N HIS A 5 -25.14 5.66 31.97
CA HIS A 5 -24.76 4.60 32.90
C HIS A 5 -23.44 3.97 32.45
N VAL A 6 -22.46 3.99 33.33
CA VAL A 6 -21.14 3.41 33.08
C VAL A 6 -20.90 2.19 33.97
N SER A 7 -20.33 1.15 33.41
CA SER A 7 -20.10 -0.11 34.12
C SER A 7 -18.79 -0.12 34.92
N ALA A 8 -17.82 0.74 34.58
CA ALA A 8 -16.56 0.91 35.28
C ALA A 8 -15.91 2.25 34.92
N GLY A 9 -14.96 2.71 35.76
CA GLY A 9 -14.09 3.85 35.42
C GLY A 9 -14.77 5.23 35.49
N ARG A 10 -15.88 5.39 36.20
CA ARG A 10 -16.61 6.66 36.34
C ARG A 10 -15.68 7.83 36.74
N GLN A 11 -14.80 7.62 37.71
CA GLN A 11 -13.88 8.67 38.19
C GLN A 11 -12.92 9.12 37.08
N ILE A 12 -12.45 8.22 36.23
CA ILE A 12 -11.59 8.53 35.09
C ILE A 12 -12.38 9.32 34.04
N LEU A 13 -13.61 8.94 33.77
CA LEU A 13 -14.48 9.62 32.80
C LEU A 13 -14.89 11.02 33.30
N GLU A 14 -15.07 11.19 34.59
CA GLU A 14 -15.31 12.50 35.22
C GLU A 14 -14.04 13.38 35.17
N SER A 15 -12.84 12.80 35.38
CA SER A 15 -11.57 13.54 35.32
C SER A 15 -11.22 14.06 33.93
N VAL A 16 -11.69 13.42 32.87
CA VAL A 16 -11.53 13.87 31.47
C VAL A 16 -12.73 14.72 30.99
N GLU A 17 -13.55 15.21 31.93
CA GLU A 17 -14.72 16.06 31.64
C GLU A 17 -15.72 15.49 30.59
N LEU A 18 -15.80 14.16 30.49
CA LEU A 18 -16.65 13.50 29.48
C LEU A 18 -18.11 14.00 29.48
N PRO A 19 -18.78 14.26 30.64
CA PRO A 19 -20.13 14.81 30.64
C PRO A 19 -20.26 16.14 29.91
N ARG A 20 -19.26 16.99 30.02
CA ARG A 20 -19.21 18.29 29.34
C ARG A 20 -19.02 18.14 27.84
N VAL A 21 -18.06 17.31 27.43
CA VAL A 21 -17.80 17.03 26.00
C VAL A 21 -19.05 16.45 25.34
N LEU A 22 -19.76 15.54 25.99
CA LEU A 22 -21.01 14.99 25.47
C LEU A 22 -22.11 16.05 25.38
N ALA A 23 -22.23 16.94 26.35
CA ALA A 23 -23.22 18.01 26.31
C ALA A 23 -22.97 18.98 25.15
N GLU A 24 -21.72 19.35 24.91
CA GLU A 24 -21.28 20.21 23.79
C GLU A 24 -21.56 19.55 22.42
N LEU A 25 -21.23 18.28 22.25
CA LEU A 25 -21.53 17.50 21.02
C LEU A 25 -23.03 17.38 20.73
N ILE A 26 -23.84 17.23 21.78
CA ILE A 26 -25.30 17.18 21.62
C ILE A 26 -25.84 18.56 21.25
N GLN A 27 -25.28 19.61 21.83
CA GLN A 27 -25.66 20.98 21.50
C GLN A 27 -25.37 21.32 20.04
N GLU A 28 -24.21 20.94 19.52
CA GLU A 28 -23.86 21.14 18.10
C GLU A 28 -24.88 20.47 17.14
N ARG A 29 -25.39 19.31 17.52
CA ARG A 29 -26.33 18.55 16.66
C ARG A 29 -27.77 18.88 16.84
N THR A 30 -28.21 19.31 18.03
CA THR A 30 -29.63 19.50 18.37
C THR A 30 -30.01 20.92 18.71
N GLY A 31 -29.00 21.83 18.84
CA GLY A 31 -29.22 23.22 19.30
C GLY A 31 -29.55 23.35 20.77
N SER A 32 -29.61 22.26 21.54
CA SER A 32 -30.01 22.24 22.96
C SER A 32 -28.87 21.75 23.83
N LEU A 33 -28.50 22.47 24.88
CA LEU A 33 -27.46 22.08 25.83
C LEU A 33 -28.08 21.24 26.98
N PRO A 34 -27.97 19.90 26.95
CA PRO A 34 -28.48 19.05 28.01
C PRO A 34 -27.51 18.99 29.19
N VAL A 35 -28.05 18.78 30.39
CA VAL A 35 -27.25 18.38 31.55
C VAL A 35 -26.97 16.88 31.44
N VAL A 36 -25.72 16.50 31.25
CA VAL A 36 -25.27 15.10 31.19
C VAL A 36 -24.70 14.71 32.55
N ARG A 37 -25.11 13.55 33.08
CA ARG A 37 -24.61 12.99 34.33
C ARG A 37 -24.15 11.56 34.11
N LEU A 38 -23.07 11.17 34.78
CA LEU A 38 -22.62 9.77 34.82
C LEU A 38 -23.21 9.10 36.07
N ALA A 39 -23.75 7.92 35.88
CA ALA A 39 -24.22 7.08 36.99
C ALA A 39 -23.59 5.68 36.88
N ASP A 40 -23.28 5.08 38.02
CA ASP A 40 -22.81 3.71 38.06
C ASP A 40 -23.95 2.75 37.75
N SER A 41 -23.74 1.79 36.85
CA SER A 41 -24.74 0.80 36.45
C SER A 41 -24.96 -0.31 37.48
N GLY A 42 -24.20 -0.30 38.58
CA GLY A 42 -24.34 -1.25 39.70
C GLY A 42 -23.95 -2.69 39.43
N LYS A 43 -23.49 -3.01 38.23
CA LYS A 43 -22.90 -4.31 37.88
C LYS A 43 -21.50 -4.08 37.29
N ALA A 44 -20.48 -4.20 38.11
CA ALA A 44 -19.13 -4.37 37.62
C ALA A 44 -19.09 -5.71 36.88
N ARG A 45 -18.91 -5.69 35.56
CA ARG A 45 -18.59 -6.90 34.80
C ARG A 45 -17.20 -7.37 35.17
N THR A 46 -17.01 -8.67 35.29
CA THR A 46 -15.66 -9.25 35.41
C THR A 46 -14.87 -8.98 34.12
N GLU A 47 -13.54 -8.99 34.21
CA GLU A 47 -12.67 -8.79 33.04
C GLU A 47 -13.04 -9.76 31.90
N GLU A 48 -13.37 -11.01 32.22
CA GLU A 48 -13.80 -12.04 31.27
C GLU A 48 -15.13 -11.71 30.60
N GLU A 49 -16.12 -11.18 31.34
CA GLU A 49 -17.40 -10.72 30.76
C GLU A 49 -17.23 -9.48 29.88
N PHE A 50 -16.21 -8.64 30.17
CA PHE A 50 -15.91 -7.47 29.37
C PHE A 50 -15.18 -7.86 28.06
N GLU A 51 -14.26 -8.83 28.10
CA GLU A 51 -13.62 -9.37 26.89
C GLU A 51 -14.61 -10.10 25.98
N GLN A 52 -15.53 -10.90 26.54
CA GLN A 52 -16.61 -11.53 25.77
C GLN A 52 -17.56 -10.49 25.14
N TYR A 53 -17.91 -9.43 25.87
CA TYR A 53 -18.73 -8.35 25.35
C TYR A 53 -18.03 -7.56 24.24
N LEU A 54 -16.71 -7.37 24.33
CA LEU A 54 -15.91 -6.75 23.26
C LEU A 54 -15.84 -7.67 22.01
N GLN A 55 -15.76 -8.97 22.18
CA GLN A 55 -15.77 -9.92 21.07
C GLN A 55 -17.14 -10.05 20.39
N GLU A 56 -18.25 -10.00 21.16
CA GLU A 56 -19.59 -10.14 20.62
C GLU A 56 -20.18 -8.85 20.04
N LYS A 57 -19.83 -7.69 20.57
CA LYS A 57 -20.48 -6.40 20.23
C LYS A 57 -19.56 -5.32 19.68
N ALA A 58 -18.27 -5.52 19.65
CA ALA A 58 -17.44 -4.63 18.83
C ALA A 58 -17.88 -4.88 17.36
N PRO A 59 -18.63 -3.95 16.71
CA PRO A 59 -18.64 -3.99 15.28
C PRO A 59 -17.16 -3.87 14.90
N VAL A 60 -16.62 -4.90 14.27
CA VAL A 60 -15.39 -4.76 13.51
C VAL A 60 -15.76 -3.73 12.45
N VAL A 61 -15.62 -2.46 12.79
CA VAL A 61 -15.60 -1.40 11.79
C VAL A 61 -14.31 -1.66 11.04
N LYS A 62 -14.39 -2.59 10.10
CA LYS A 62 -13.46 -2.59 8.99
C LYS A 62 -13.70 -1.24 8.35
N PHE A 63 -12.81 -0.29 8.62
CA PHE A 63 -12.62 0.82 7.73
C PHE A 63 -12.12 0.21 6.42
N GLU A 64 -13.03 -0.30 5.61
CA GLU A 64 -12.80 -0.44 4.20
C GLU A 64 -12.59 1.00 3.73
N ALA A 65 -11.31 1.38 3.64
CA ALA A 65 -10.95 2.57 2.91
C ALA A 65 -11.70 2.44 1.59
N LYS A 66 -12.62 3.35 1.29
CA LYS A 66 -13.35 3.35 0.02
C LYS A 66 -12.29 3.34 -1.06
N GLU A 67 -12.10 2.16 -1.64
CA GLU A 67 -11.17 1.95 -2.73
C GLU A 67 -11.72 2.74 -3.92
N THR A 68 -11.25 3.96 -4.08
CA THR A 68 -11.64 4.82 -5.19
C THR A 68 -10.73 4.57 -6.39
N PRO A 69 -11.28 4.52 -7.61
CA PRO A 69 -10.45 4.49 -8.82
C PRO A 69 -9.44 5.65 -8.83
N PRO A 70 -8.31 5.50 -9.51
CA PRO A 70 -7.33 6.59 -9.61
C PRO A 70 -7.97 7.81 -10.29
N ASP A 71 -7.94 8.96 -9.62
CA ASP A 71 -8.40 10.27 -10.11
C ASP A 71 -7.23 11.13 -10.66
N PHE A 72 -6.11 10.47 -10.99
CA PHE A 72 -4.88 11.09 -11.46
C PHE A 72 -4.29 10.29 -12.63
N THR A 73 -3.49 10.97 -13.43
CA THR A 73 -2.71 10.39 -14.52
C THR A 73 -1.23 10.60 -14.26
N ILE A 74 -0.41 9.62 -14.63
CA ILE A 74 1.04 9.68 -14.51
C ILE A 74 1.63 9.42 -15.89
N GLU A 75 2.59 10.23 -16.30
CA GLU A 75 3.27 10.06 -17.57
C GLU A 75 3.98 8.70 -17.64
N GLY A 76 3.73 7.95 -18.71
CA GLY A 76 4.31 6.63 -18.92
C GLY A 76 3.66 5.49 -18.12
N LEU A 77 2.60 5.78 -17.33
CA LEU A 77 1.87 4.78 -16.54
C LEU A 77 0.39 4.77 -16.92
N ALA A 78 -0.02 3.79 -17.72
CA ALA A 78 -1.43 3.53 -17.98
C ALA A 78 -2.03 2.75 -16.79
N LEU A 79 -2.96 3.38 -16.07
CA LEU A 79 -3.63 2.82 -14.91
C LEU A 79 -4.93 2.15 -15.30
N THR A 80 -5.24 1.02 -14.65
CA THR A 80 -6.57 0.43 -14.72
C THR A 80 -7.55 1.21 -13.83
N ASN A 81 -8.86 1.01 -14.02
CA ASN A 81 -9.90 1.58 -13.16
C ASN A 81 -9.99 0.90 -11.78
N LYS A 82 -9.02 0.07 -11.42
CA LYS A 82 -8.99 -0.56 -10.10
C LYS A 82 -8.54 0.42 -9.02
N PRO A 83 -9.03 0.23 -7.79
CA PRO A 83 -8.77 1.17 -6.71
C PRO A 83 -7.29 1.22 -6.33
N VAL A 84 -6.86 2.42 -5.96
CA VAL A 84 -5.52 2.69 -5.43
C VAL A 84 -5.45 2.24 -3.98
N LYS A 85 -4.51 1.35 -3.67
CA LYS A 85 -4.32 0.81 -2.31
C LYS A 85 -3.19 1.53 -1.60
N LEU A 86 -3.42 1.93 -0.35
CA LEU A 86 -2.34 2.40 0.51
C LEU A 86 -1.46 1.21 0.90
N PHE A 87 -0.19 1.26 0.46
CA PHE A 87 0.79 0.25 0.80
C PHE A 87 1.56 0.60 2.07
N TYR A 88 2.07 1.85 2.17
CA TYR A 88 2.86 2.33 3.30
C TYR A 88 2.64 3.83 3.51
N GLY A 89 2.75 4.32 4.75
CA GLY A 89 2.64 5.74 5.09
C GLY A 89 1.22 6.28 4.97
N LYS A 90 1.06 7.41 4.29
CA LYS A 90 -0.21 8.12 4.13
C LYS A 90 -0.69 8.11 2.69
N GLN A 91 -2.02 8.16 2.53
CA GLN A 91 -2.64 8.38 1.22
C GLN A 91 -2.23 9.76 0.67
N PHE A 92 -1.87 9.82 -0.60
CA PHE A 92 -1.50 11.06 -1.27
C PHE A 92 -1.95 11.04 -2.74
N LYS A 93 -2.06 12.22 -3.33
CA LYS A 93 -2.25 12.38 -4.78
C LYS A 93 -0.88 12.57 -5.42
N PRO A 94 -0.46 11.72 -6.38
CA PRO A 94 0.82 11.89 -7.04
C PRO A 94 0.83 13.19 -7.86
N THR A 95 1.75 14.07 -7.54
CA THR A 95 2.06 15.28 -8.29
C THR A 95 3.55 15.29 -8.57
N ASP A 96 3.98 15.95 -9.64
CA ASP A 96 5.39 16.11 -10.00
C ASP A 96 6.15 14.77 -10.09
N THR A 97 5.50 13.77 -10.67
CA THR A 97 6.11 12.45 -10.87
C THR A 97 7.25 12.54 -11.87
N ARG A 98 8.43 12.05 -11.47
CA ARG A 98 9.64 12.04 -12.29
C ARG A 98 9.95 10.64 -12.81
N ARG A 99 10.65 10.55 -13.93
CA ARG A 99 11.23 9.31 -14.39
C ARG A 99 12.48 8.95 -13.58
N LEU A 100 12.77 7.67 -13.47
CA LEU A 100 13.91 7.19 -12.66
C LEU A 100 15.26 7.61 -13.23
N ASN A 101 15.38 7.80 -14.54
CA ASN A 101 16.60 8.33 -15.15
C ASN A 101 16.80 9.85 -14.96
N ASP A 102 15.79 10.59 -14.47
CA ASP A 102 15.80 12.05 -14.36
C ASP A 102 15.84 12.52 -12.88
N LEU A 103 16.25 11.66 -11.94
CA LEU A 103 16.19 11.96 -10.51
C LEU A 103 17.25 12.97 -10.03
N GLY A 104 18.32 13.22 -10.81
CA GLY A 104 19.38 14.15 -10.44
C GLY A 104 20.20 13.71 -9.22
N ASP A 105 20.69 14.66 -8.42
CA ASP A 105 21.64 14.41 -7.34
C ASP A 105 21.02 14.18 -5.96
N GLY A 106 19.68 14.09 -5.88
CA GLY A 106 18.98 13.80 -4.64
C GLY A 106 17.81 14.73 -4.32
N GLY A 107 17.15 14.50 -3.17
CA GLY A 107 16.03 15.27 -2.66
C GLY A 107 14.70 14.53 -2.65
N LYS A 108 13.61 15.25 -2.38
CA LYS A 108 12.27 14.69 -2.36
C LYS A 108 11.81 14.38 -3.78
N VAL A 109 11.33 13.16 -3.99
CA VAL A 109 10.88 12.67 -5.29
C VAL A 109 9.55 11.95 -5.17
N THR A 110 8.77 12.02 -6.25
CA THR A 110 7.63 11.15 -6.48
C THR A 110 7.90 10.37 -7.76
N VAL A 111 7.94 9.06 -7.68
CA VAL A 111 8.25 8.16 -8.79
C VAL A 111 7.26 7.01 -8.84
N TRP A 112 7.21 6.32 -9.96
CA TRP A 112 6.52 5.04 -10.04
C TRP A 112 7.46 3.97 -10.57
N GLY A 113 7.16 2.71 -10.30
CA GLY A 113 7.91 1.61 -10.88
C GLY A 113 7.28 0.25 -10.59
N ASP A 114 7.60 -0.70 -11.46
CA ASP A 114 7.29 -2.11 -11.24
C ASP A 114 8.37 -2.74 -10.38
N VAL A 115 7.96 -3.43 -9.36
CA VAL A 115 8.86 -4.24 -8.52
C VAL A 115 9.41 -5.40 -9.35
N PHE A 116 10.72 -5.56 -9.40
CA PHE A 116 11.35 -6.70 -10.07
C PHE A 116 12.20 -7.56 -9.16
N ALA A 117 12.63 -7.04 -8.01
CA ALA A 117 13.35 -7.80 -7.00
C ALA A 117 13.03 -7.28 -5.59
N THR A 118 13.11 -8.16 -4.60
CA THR A 118 12.99 -7.82 -3.18
C THR A 118 14.05 -8.59 -2.41
N GLU A 119 14.68 -7.92 -1.44
CA GLU A 119 15.70 -8.51 -0.58
C GLU A 119 15.51 -8.02 0.85
N VAL A 120 15.76 -8.86 1.83
CA VAL A 120 15.75 -8.48 3.25
C VAL A 120 17.13 -8.76 3.83
N LYS A 121 17.79 -7.72 4.35
CA LYS A 121 19.10 -7.81 4.98
C LYS A 121 19.00 -7.58 6.50
N GLY A 122 19.94 -8.15 7.25
CA GLY A 122 20.06 -7.94 8.68
C GLY A 122 19.28 -8.95 9.53
N SER A 123 19.82 -9.27 10.72
CA SER A 123 19.23 -10.24 11.66
C SER A 123 18.50 -9.57 12.83
N ARG A 124 19.09 -8.53 13.43
CA ARG A 124 18.47 -7.78 14.54
C ARG A 124 17.55 -6.68 14.04
N ARG A 125 18.01 -5.89 13.08
CA ARG A 125 17.24 -4.84 12.43
C ARG A 125 17.12 -5.19 10.97
N LYS A 126 15.95 -5.60 10.55
CA LYS A 126 15.68 -5.94 9.15
C LYS A 126 15.66 -4.66 8.30
N ILE A 127 16.33 -4.72 7.17
CA ILE A 127 16.31 -3.67 6.16
C ILE A 127 15.71 -4.29 4.90
N TYR A 128 14.67 -3.68 4.39
CA TYR A 128 13.94 -4.15 3.21
C TYR A 128 14.40 -3.35 2.00
N PHE A 129 14.90 -4.06 1.01
CA PHE A 129 15.24 -3.51 -0.29
C PHE A 129 14.21 -3.98 -1.31
N THR A 130 13.67 -3.03 -2.05
CA THR A 130 12.73 -3.30 -3.13
C THR A 130 13.22 -2.58 -4.37
N SER A 131 13.63 -3.34 -5.38
CA SER A 131 14.10 -2.79 -6.64
C SER A 131 12.91 -2.53 -7.56
N ILE A 132 12.77 -1.29 -8.01
CA ILE A 132 11.71 -0.86 -8.92
C ILE A 132 12.28 -0.32 -10.23
N THR A 133 11.52 -0.44 -11.30
CA THR A 133 11.84 0.12 -12.62
C THR A 133 10.61 0.73 -13.28
N ASP A 134 10.80 1.88 -13.92
CA ASP A 134 9.84 2.51 -14.82
C ASP A 134 10.21 2.30 -16.30
N TYR A 135 11.18 1.41 -16.54
CA TYR A 135 11.78 1.11 -17.85
C TYR A 135 12.63 2.23 -18.46
N SER A 136 12.77 3.38 -17.81
CA SER A 136 13.81 4.38 -18.14
C SER A 136 15.07 4.16 -17.31
N GLY A 137 14.89 3.72 -16.08
CA GLY A 137 15.94 3.39 -15.13
C GLY A 137 15.44 2.42 -14.05
N SER A 138 16.27 2.20 -13.04
CA SER A 138 15.91 1.42 -11.86
C SER A 138 16.52 2.04 -10.60
N VAL A 139 15.86 1.83 -9.46
CA VAL A 139 16.31 2.31 -8.16
C VAL A 139 15.88 1.35 -7.06
N ASN A 140 16.63 1.33 -5.98
CA ASN A 140 16.30 0.58 -4.79
C ASN A 140 15.52 1.45 -3.79
N LEU A 141 14.37 0.97 -3.36
CA LEU A 141 13.70 1.48 -2.16
C LEU A 141 14.35 0.84 -0.95
N LYS A 142 14.74 1.64 0.04
CA LYS A 142 15.34 1.16 1.28
C LYS A 142 14.43 1.53 2.45
N VAL A 143 13.91 0.53 3.14
CA VAL A 143 13.06 0.71 4.32
C VAL A 143 13.69 0.03 5.52
N MET A 144 13.86 0.76 6.59
CA MET A 144 14.34 0.20 7.85
C MET A 144 13.15 -0.31 8.66
N GLY A 145 13.18 -1.58 9.03
CA GLY A 145 12.21 -2.14 9.95
C GLY A 145 12.36 -1.49 11.32
N GLU A 146 11.27 -0.95 11.85
CA GLU A 146 11.19 -0.48 13.22
C GLU A 146 10.75 -1.63 14.12
N GLU A 147 11.27 -1.66 15.35
CA GLU A 147 10.91 -2.69 16.33
C GLU A 147 9.43 -2.53 16.69
N GLY A 148 8.62 -3.57 16.47
CA GLY A 148 7.16 -3.54 16.68
C GLY A 148 6.32 -3.03 15.52
N ALA A 149 6.91 -2.56 14.41
CA ALA A 149 6.16 -2.17 13.23
C ALA A 149 5.76 -3.38 12.37
N ASP A 150 4.53 -3.38 11.85
CA ASP A 150 4.08 -4.41 10.91
C ASP A 150 4.73 -4.20 9.53
N MET A 151 5.74 -5.01 9.26
CA MET A 151 6.47 -5.01 7.99
C MET A 151 6.04 -6.14 7.04
N SER A 152 4.97 -6.86 7.37
CA SER A 152 4.47 -8.02 6.59
C SER A 152 4.18 -7.68 5.13
N LYS A 153 3.73 -6.47 4.85
CA LYS A 153 3.48 -6.00 3.47
C LYS A 153 4.77 -5.96 2.64
N TRP A 154 5.89 -5.53 3.23
CA TRP A 154 7.18 -5.50 2.54
C TRP A 154 7.74 -6.89 2.32
N GLU A 155 7.56 -7.80 3.29
CA GLU A 155 7.95 -9.22 3.15
C GLU A 155 7.10 -9.96 2.10
N GLY A 156 5.82 -9.62 2.01
CA GLY A 156 4.88 -10.19 1.05
C GLY A 156 4.90 -9.59 -0.35
N LEU A 157 5.72 -8.56 -0.59
CA LEU A 157 5.76 -7.85 -1.86
C LEU A 157 6.34 -8.72 -2.96
N LYS A 158 5.61 -8.84 -4.07
CA LYS A 158 5.97 -9.74 -5.18
C LYS A 158 6.45 -8.96 -6.40
N PRO A 159 7.42 -9.50 -7.17
CA PRO A 159 7.74 -8.97 -8.49
C PRO A 159 6.51 -8.85 -9.38
N GLY A 160 6.42 -7.77 -10.16
CA GLY A 160 5.28 -7.44 -11.01
C GLY A 160 4.24 -6.53 -10.34
N THR A 161 4.42 -6.19 -9.06
CA THR A 161 3.60 -5.17 -8.39
C THR A 161 4.03 -3.78 -8.84
N THR A 162 3.08 -2.91 -9.18
CA THR A 162 3.37 -1.51 -9.51
C THR A 162 3.15 -0.61 -8.30
N LEU A 163 4.16 0.18 -7.97
CA LEU A 163 4.15 1.10 -6.85
C LEU A 163 4.30 2.54 -7.32
N ILE A 164 3.63 3.47 -6.63
CA ILE A 164 3.89 4.90 -6.70
C ILE A 164 4.51 5.28 -5.36
N VAL A 165 5.70 5.84 -5.41
CA VAL A 165 6.54 6.06 -4.23
C VAL A 165 6.82 7.54 -4.09
N ARG A 166 6.57 8.06 -2.90
CA ARG A 166 7.04 9.38 -2.47
C ARG A 166 8.08 9.18 -1.38
N GLY A 167 9.26 9.70 -1.60
CA GLY A 167 10.40 9.45 -0.72
C GLY A 167 11.52 10.45 -0.87
N ASN A 168 12.59 10.20 -0.15
CA ASN A 168 13.83 10.96 -0.24
C ASN A 168 14.86 10.17 -1.05
N TYR A 169 15.27 10.69 -2.20
CA TYR A 169 16.32 10.12 -3.03
C TYR A 169 17.66 10.62 -2.54
N MET A 170 18.55 9.73 -2.14
CA MET A 170 19.82 10.08 -1.54
C MET A 170 20.87 9.01 -1.73
N TYR A 171 22.16 9.41 -1.70
CA TYR A 171 23.28 8.49 -1.73
C TYR A 171 23.39 7.74 -0.40
N ASP A 172 23.42 6.42 -0.48
CA ASP A 172 23.61 5.52 0.67
C ASP A 172 25.07 5.03 0.72
N LYS A 173 25.75 5.37 1.82
CA LYS A 173 27.17 5.03 2.02
C LYS A 173 27.41 3.52 2.17
N TYR A 174 26.42 2.76 2.56
CA TYR A 174 26.54 1.32 2.79
C TYR A 174 26.30 0.51 1.51
N GLU A 175 25.37 0.98 0.70
CA GLU A 175 25.08 0.34 -0.60
C GLU A 175 25.97 0.90 -1.72
N HIS A 176 26.71 1.99 -1.47
CA HIS A 176 27.53 2.72 -2.45
C HIS A 176 26.75 3.13 -3.70
N ASP A 177 25.45 3.43 -3.53
CA ASP A 177 24.55 3.78 -4.61
C ASP A 177 23.45 4.73 -4.10
N PHE A 178 22.69 5.32 -5.03
CA PHE A 178 21.53 6.11 -4.69
C PHE A 178 20.32 5.21 -4.40
N VAL A 179 19.63 5.51 -3.32
CA VAL A 179 18.40 4.82 -2.90
C VAL A 179 17.28 5.80 -2.65
N ILE A 180 16.05 5.35 -2.74
CA ILE A 180 14.90 6.11 -2.24
C ILE A 180 14.52 5.57 -0.87
N MET A 181 14.50 6.44 0.14
CA MET A 181 13.86 6.16 1.42
C MET A 181 12.40 6.60 1.37
N PRO A 182 11.45 5.66 1.19
CA PRO A 182 10.05 5.99 1.03
C PRO A 182 9.43 6.39 2.37
N TYR A 183 8.56 7.37 2.33
CA TYR A 183 7.69 7.73 3.45
C TYR A 183 6.21 7.52 3.14
N ASP A 184 5.82 7.52 1.85
CA ASP A 184 4.47 7.15 1.43
C ASP A 184 4.55 6.31 0.15
N VAL A 185 3.78 5.22 0.12
CA VAL A 185 3.75 4.30 -1.03
C VAL A 185 2.31 3.88 -1.31
N LEU A 186 1.92 4.00 -2.55
CA LEU A 186 0.65 3.51 -3.08
C LEU A 186 0.91 2.31 -3.98
N GLN A 187 0.05 1.32 -3.88
CA GLN A 187 0.00 0.20 -4.81
C GLN A 187 -1.11 0.45 -5.82
N VAL A 188 -0.79 0.31 -7.09
CA VAL A 188 -1.71 0.50 -8.21
C VAL A 188 -1.65 -0.69 -9.16
N GLU A 189 -2.70 -0.86 -9.96
CA GLU A 189 -2.66 -1.79 -11.07
C GLU A 189 -2.54 -1.03 -12.38
N ARG A 190 -1.53 -1.38 -13.16
CA ARG A 190 -1.36 -0.82 -14.49
C ARG A 190 -1.97 -1.71 -15.56
N GLU A 191 -2.37 -1.08 -16.65
CA GLU A 191 -2.76 -1.82 -17.84
C GLU A 191 -1.57 -2.62 -18.36
N GLN A 192 -1.80 -3.90 -18.57
CA GLN A 192 -0.79 -4.75 -19.19
C GLN A 192 -0.81 -4.54 -20.70
N ARG A 193 0.37 -4.48 -21.29
CA ARG A 193 0.49 -4.45 -22.74
C ARG A 193 -0.25 -5.63 -23.35
N GLN A 194 -1.10 -5.33 -24.31
CA GLN A 194 -1.83 -6.31 -25.11
C GLN A 194 -1.40 -6.19 -26.55
N ASP A 195 -1.48 -7.29 -27.28
CA ASP A 195 -1.37 -7.25 -28.72
C ASP A 195 -2.70 -6.76 -29.30
N THR A 196 -2.68 -5.57 -29.89
CA THR A 196 -3.87 -4.91 -30.47
C THR A 196 -4.16 -5.36 -31.89
N ALA A 197 -3.34 -6.24 -32.47
CA ALA A 197 -3.63 -6.80 -33.80
C ALA A 197 -4.95 -7.60 -33.76
N PRO A 198 -5.77 -7.52 -34.80
CA PRO A 198 -6.96 -8.35 -34.94
C PRO A 198 -6.61 -9.85 -34.86
N ASP A 199 -7.53 -10.67 -34.35
CA ASP A 199 -7.26 -12.10 -34.08
C ASP A 199 -6.80 -12.90 -35.29
N GLY A 200 -7.21 -12.48 -36.50
CA GLY A 200 -6.77 -13.10 -37.77
C GLY A 200 -5.38 -12.66 -38.26
N GLU A 201 -4.87 -11.55 -37.74
CA GLU A 201 -3.63 -10.89 -38.18
C GLU A 201 -2.49 -11.00 -37.19
N LYS A 202 -2.74 -11.63 -36.02
CA LYS A 202 -1.71 -11.81 -35.00
C LYS A 202 -0.56 -12.66 -35.54
N ARG A 203 0.64 -12.12 -35.38
CA ARG A 203 1.88 -12.77 -35.80
C ARG A 203 2.10 -14.05 -35.03
N VAL A 204 2.54 -15.10 -35.71
CA VAL A 204 3.09 -16.30 -35.12
C VAL A 204 4.62 -16.20 -35.16
N GLU A 205 5.28 -16.26 -34.02
CA GLU A 205 6.73 -16.33 -33.96
C GLU A 205 7.18 -17.77 -34.25
N LEU A 206 7.96 -17.92 -35.35
CA LEU A 206 8.40 -19.22 -35.83
C LEU A 206 9.84 -19.59 -35.45
N HIS A 207 10.58 -18.65 -34.85
CA HIS A 207 11.97 -18.85 -34.51
C HIS A 207 12.34 -18.09 -33.26
N LEU A 208 12.12 -18.69 -32.10
CA LEU A 208 12.37 -18.06 -30.82
C LEU A 208 13.49 -18.76 -30.06
N HIS A 209 14.47 -17.99 -29.66
CA HIS A 209 15.53 -18.46 -28.77
C HIS A 209 15.18 -18.19 -27.30
N THR A 210 15.36 -19.19 -26.48
CA THR A 210 15.15 -19.12 -25.01
C THR A 210 16.47 -19.40 -24.28
N LYS A 211 16.46 -19.31 -22.95
CA LYS A 211 17.62 -19.68 -22.12
C LYS A 211 18.05 -21.15 -22.29
N SER A 212 17.20 -21.99 -22.89
CA SER A 212 17.54 -23.37 -23.24
C SER A 212 18.30 -23.47 -24.57
N SER A 213 18.32 -22.41 -25.37
CA SER A 213 19.14 -22.33 -26.59
C SER A 213 20.55 -21.90 -26.21
N SER A 214 21.54 -22.61 -26.75
CA SER A 214 22.94 -22.38 -26.40
C SER A 214 23.38 -20.95 -26.73
N MET A 215 23.72 -20.16 -25.73
CA MET A 215 24.33 -18.81 -25.78
C MET A 215 23.56 -17.72 -26.55
N VAL A 216 22.28 -17.90 -26.88
CA VAL A 216 21.53 -16.95 -27.74
C VAL A 216 20.18 -16.48 -27.19
N GLY A 217 19.76 -16.95 -26.03
CA GLY A 217 18.49 -16.51 -25.44
C GLY A 217 18.52 -16.35 -23.94
N PHE A 218 17.82 -15.31 -23.43
CA PHE A 218 17.75 -15.01 -22.00
C PHE A 218 16.38 -15.33 -21.39
N ASN A 219 15.38 -15.50 -22.21
CA ASN A 219 14.00 -15.62 -21.77
C ASN A 219 13.66 -17.04 -21.32
N ASP A 220 12.88 -17.15 -20.25
CA ASP A 220 12.33 -18.41 -19.77
C ASP A 220 11.25 -18.93 -20.71
N PRO A 221 11.33 -20.18 -21.21
CA PRO A 221 10.35 -20.74 -22.15
C PRO A 221 8.92 -20.67 -21.58
N GLY A 222 8.72 -21.03 -20.31
CA GLY A 222 7.41 -21.03 -19.70
C GLY A 222 6.81 -19.61 -19.56
N LYS A 223 7.65 -18.59 -19.34
CA LYS A 223 7.19 -17.20 -19.30
C LYS A 223 6.74 -16.71 -20.67
N ILE A 224 7.48 -17.08 -21.73
CA ILE A 224 7.15 -16.70 -23.10
C ILE A 224 5.85 -17.33 -23.56
N VAL A 225 5.67 -18.63 -23.32
CA VAL A 225 4.44 -19.34 -23.70
C VAL A 225 3.21 -18.71 -23.00
N ARG A 226 3.33 -18.43 -21.70
CA ARG A 226 2.26 -17.74 -20.96
C ARG A 226 1.99 -16.34 -21.48
N LEU A 227 3.02 -15.62 -21.90
CA LEU A 227 2.87 -14.29 -22.48
C LEU A 227 2.18 -14.36 -23.85
N ALA A 228 2.59 -15.26 -24.73
CA ALA A 228 1.97 -15.46 -26.04
C ALA A 228 0.49 -15.84 -25.91
N HIS A 229 0.16 -16.77 -25.00
CA HIS A 229 -1.22 -17.14 -24.70
C HIS A 229 -2.04 -15.94 -24.21
N ARG A 230 -1.52 -15.14 -23.28
CA ARG A 230 -2.18 -13.95 -22.75
C ARG A 230 -2.42 -12.89 -23.84
N MET A 231 -1.51 -12.77 -24.79
CA MET A 231 -1.64 -11.86 -25.94
C MET A 231 -2.54 -12.41 -27.06
N GLY A 232 -3.07 -13.62 -26.88
CA GLY A 232 -3.98 -14.26 -27.86
C GLY A 232 -3.28 -14.82 -29.10
N HIS A 233 -1.96 -15.07 -29.04
CA HIS A 233 -1.24 -15.73 -30.12
C HIS A 233 -1.67 -17.21 -30.23
N ARG A 234 -1.87 -17.70 -31.46
CA ARG A 234 -2.32 -19.08 -31.70
C ARG A 234 -1.21 -20.09 -31.52
N ALA A 235 0.02 -19.72 -31.79
CA ALA A 235 1.19 -20.57 -31.70
C ALA A 235 2.46 -19.74 -31.47
N ILE A 236 3.51 -20.41 -31.00
CA ILE A 236 4.86 -19.89 -30.86
C ILE A 236 5.83 -21.08 -30.99
N ALA A 237 6.93 -20.92 -31.73
CA ALA A 237 7.91 -21.97 -31.98
C ALA A 237 9.35 -21.46 -31.70
#